data_00e52871c608fa1fb901c7e6757e1c44
#
_entry.id   00e52871c608fa1fb901c7e6757e1c44
#
_cell.length_a   1.000
_cell.length_b   1.000
_cell.length_c   1.000
_cell.angle_alpha   90.00
_cell.angle_beta   90.00
_cell.angle_gamma   90.00
#
_symmetry.space_group_name_H-M   'P 1'
#
loop_
_entity.id
_entity.type
_entity.pdbx_description
1 polymer ?
#
loop_
_entity_poly.entity_id
_entity_poly.type
_entity_poly.pdbx_seq_one_letter_code
_entity_poly.pdbx_strand_id
1 'polypeptide(L)'
;AKKVYLIYDQDTTSFGGGEVSRYVQQLQNEAPPNISIKTWGVEQKLPKSESVHEISIPKGKEEIDKLVELGNRGFSPSALNTYRSCSLKFYFRYVAGFKEENILNEDVDHATFGTAVHDTLDNLYQPTIGKVLSVDDLNLMRTQMEAELTRQFAVQVSSSKLNQGKNLLAYEVAKTYVKRVLDHDLKMVKAGKLITPKQLEGELSAELEVESGATSYRVKIKGIADRIDQLSDGTVRVIDYKTGSFDKTTIVKTE
;
A
#
# COMPACT_ATOMS: atom_id res chain seq x y z
N ALA A 1 -35.90 -0.84 30.52
CA ALA A 1 -34.72 -0.94 31.36
C ALA A 1 -34.83 0.09 32.50
N LYS A 2 -34.40 -0.23 33.73
CA LYS A 2 -34.39 0.72 34.85
C LYS A 2 -33.17 1.64 34.80
N LYS A 3 -32.08 1.21 34.18
CA LYS A 3 -30.83 1.96 33.97
C LYS A 3 -30.18 1.51 32.69
N VAL A 4 -29.60 2.46 31.93
CA VAL A 4 -28.81 2.24 30.73
C VAL A 4 -27.50 2.99 30.90
N TYR A 5 -26.39 2.39 30.56
CA TYR A 5 -25.07 2.99 30.54
C TYR A 5 -24.59 3.05 29.11
N LEU A 6 -24.19 4.25 28.66
CA LEU A 6 -23.56 4.49 27.37
C LEU A 6 -22.11 4.88 27.66
N ILE A 7 -21.19 4.08 27.12
CA ILE A 7 -19.74 4.29 27.31
C ILE A 7 -19.17 4.65 25.94
N TYR A 8 -18.43 5.74 25.88
CA TYR A 8 -17.76 6.20 24.66
C TYR A 8 -16.45 6.90 25.00
N ASP A 9 -15.53 6.89 24.05
CA ASP A 9 -14.24 7.55 24.14
C ASP A 9 -14.35 8.99 23.64
N GLN A 10 -13.74 9.94 24.35
CA GLN A 10 -13.68 11.36 23.98
C GLN A 10 -12.29 11.81 23.54
N ASP A 11 -11.35 10.88 23.36
CA ASP A 11 -10.01 11.23 22.93
C ASP A 11 -10.01 11.67 21.45
N THR A 12 -9.83 12.96 21.24
CA THR A 12 -9.75 13.58 19.90
C THR A 12 -8.34 13.58 19.31
N THR A 13 -7.35 13.03 20.03
CA THR A 13 -5.95 13.06 19.60
C THR A 13 -5.60 11.94 18.60
N SER A 14 -6.44 10.91 18.50
CA SER A 14 -6.26 9.83 17.54
C SER A 14 -7.13 10.02 16.29
N PHE A 15 -6.57 9.77 15.14
CA PHE A 15 -7.27 9.80 13.84
C PHE A 15 -8.43 8.76 13.87
N GLY A 16 -9.67 9.25 13.95
CA GLY A 16 -10.88 8.41 14.02
C GLY A 16 -11.38 8.12 15.43
N GLY A 17 -10.81 8.72 16.47
CA GLY A 17 -11.27 8.61 17.85
C GLY A 17 -12.22 9.73 18.27
N GLY A 18 -13.18 9.41 19.10
CA GLY A 18 -13.71 10.34 20.07
C GLY A 18 -14.87 11.23 19.67
N GLU A 19 -15.50 11.07 18.53
CA GLU A 19 -16.76 11.80 18.29
C GLU A 19 -17.93 11.11 19.00
N VAL A 20 -18.60 11.89 19.84
CA VAL A 20 -19.83 11.44 20.49
C VAL A 20 -20.88 11.17 19.42
N SER A 21 -21.44 9.97 19.42
CA SER A 21 -22.53 9.63 18.49
C SER A 21 -23.65 10.68 18.56
N ARG A 22 -24.13 11.11 17.40
CA ARG A 22 -25.27 12.05 17.29
C ARG A 22 -26.49 11.62 18.11
N TYR A 23 -26.70 10.32 18.27
CA TYR A 23 -27.79 9.79 19.08
C TYR A 23 -27.61 10.06 20.58
N VAL A 24 -26.37 10.02 21.06
CA VAL A 24 -26.04 10.37 22.45
C VAL A 24 -26.21 11.87 22.65
N GLN A 25 -25.77 12.69 21.70
CA GLN A 25 -25.96 14.15 21.73
C GLN A 25 -27.45 14.50 21.70
N GLN A 26 -28.23 13.82 20.86
CA GLN A 26 -29.69 14.02 20.81
C GLN A 26 -30.34 13.64 22.14
N LEU A 27 -29.99 12.51 22.74
CA LEU A 27 -30.46 12.13 24.05
C LEU A 27 -30.11 13.15 25.14
N GLN A 28 -28.92 13.74 25.09
CA GLN A 28 -28.49 14.76 26.07
C GLN A 28 -29.29 16.05 25.92
N ASN A 29 -29.68 16.44 24.70
CA ASN A 29 -30.36 17.70 24.44
C ASN A 29 -31.91 17.58 24.44
N GLU A 30 -32.42 16.40 24.07
CA GLU A 30 -33.85 16.16 23.84
C GLU A 30 -34.41 15.05 24.75
N ALA A 31 -33.82 14.82 25.92
CA ALA A 31 -34.28 13.76 26.81
C ALA A 31 -35.75 13.95 27.21
N PRO A 32 -36.57 12.90 27.15
CA PRO A 32 -37.91 12.94 27.71
C PRO A 32 -37.92 13.29 29.18
N PRO A 33 -38.94 14.00 29.70
CA PRO A 33 -38.98 14.51 31.09
C PRO A 33 -38.86 13.43 32.17
N ASN A 34 -39.12 12.18 31.84
CA ASN A 34 -39.05 11.02 32.73
C ASN A 34 -37.67 10.32 32.73
N ILE A 35 -36.70 10.83 31.98
CA ILE A 35 -35.35 10.29 31.89
C ILE A 35 -34.39 11.27 32.57
N SER A 36 -33.65 10.79 33.56
CA SER A 36 -32.53 11.53 34.16
C SER A 36 -31.22 11.07 33.56
N ILE A 37 -30.47 12.00 32.95
CA ILE A 37 -29.16 11.74 32.36
C ILE A 37 -28.09 12.26 33.32
N LYS A 38 -27.10 11.42 33.61
CA LYS A 38 -25.89 11.80 34.34
C LYS A 38 -24.67 11.48 33.50
N THR A 39 -23.83 12.46 33.28
CA THR A 39 -22.57 12.28 32.55
C THR A 39 -21.41 12.24 33.54
N TRP A 40 -20.53 11.26 33.36
CA TRP A 40 -19.30 11.13 34.13
C TRP A 40 -18.12 11.04 33.18
N GLY A 41 -17.08 11.81 33.41
CA GLY A 41 -15.78 11.61 32.76
C GLY A 41 -14.92 10.71 33.63
N VAL A 42 -14.37 9.67 33.05
CA VAL A 42 -13.33 8.84 33.69
C VAL A 42 -12.03 9.12 32.95
N GLU A 43 -11.13 9.82 33.61
CA GLU A 43 -9.78 10.00 33.09
C GLU A 43 -8.91 8.86 33.57
N GLN A 44 -8.51 7.98 32.66
CA GLN A 44 -7.55 6.94 32.97
C GLN A 44 -6.14 7.51 32.85
N LYS A 45 -5.53 7.84 33.99
CA LYS A 45 -4.10 8.11 34.00
C LYS A 45 -3.36 6.80 33.79
N LEU A 46 -2.87 6.60 32.57
CA LEU A 46 -1.91 5.51 32.32
C LEU A 46 -0.70 5.74 33.22
N PRO A 47 -0.28 4.74 34.02
CA PRO A 47 0.96 4.87 34.76
C PRO A 47 2.06 5.22 33.76
N LYS A 48 2.82 6.28 34.00
CA LYS A 48 4.02 6.57 33.22
C LYS A 48 4.85 5.30 33.28
N SER A 49 5.03 4.65 32.15
CA SER A 49 5.94 3.50 32.04
C SER A 49 7.32 3.99 32.44
N GLU A 50 7.75 3.68 33.65
CA GLU A 50 9.07 4.07 34.16
C GLU A 50 10.20 3.30 33.52
N SER A 51 9.90 2.28 32.73
CA SER A 51 10.90 1.52 31.98
C SER A 51 10.43 1.27 30.54
N VAL A 52 11.07 1.94 29.62
CA VAL A 52 11.09 1.46 28.24
C VAL A 52 11.86 0.13 28.29
N HIS A 53 11.15 -0.99 28.31
CA HIS A 53 11.81 -2.29 28.17
C HIS A 53 12.38 -2.36 26.75
N GLU A 54 13.69 -2.12 26.65
CA GLU A 54 14.39 -2.32 25.41
C GLU A 54 14.38 -3.82 25.06
N ILE A 55 13.71 -4.17 23.97
CA ILE A 55 13.72 -5.55 23.50
C ILE A 55 15.01 -5.75 22.70
N SER A 56 15.96 -6.47 23.29
CA SER A 56 17.23 -6.82 22.67
C SER A 56 17.23 -8.31 22.32
N ILE A 57 17.50 -8.62 21.06
CA ILE A 57 17.62 -10.00 20.57
C ILE A 57 19.07 -10.23 20.18
N PRO A 58 19.79 -11.12 20.91
CA PRO A 58 21.15 -11.45 20.55
C PRO A 58 21.20 -12.15 19.20
N LYS A 59 22.16 -11.77 18.35
CA LYS A 59 22.37 -12.41 17.05
C LYS A 59 23.27 -13.62 17.23
N GLY A 60 22.66 -14.80 17.30
CA GLY A 60 23.38 -16.06 17.29
C GLY A 60 23.80 -16.48 15.87
N LYS A 61 24.40 -17.66 15.77
CA LYS A 61 24.82 -18.19 14.47
C LYS A 61 23.66 -18.41 13.53
N GLU A 62 22.52 -18.88 14.03
CA GLU A 62 21.32 -19.16 13.23
C GLU A 62 20.77 -17.88 12.58
N GLU A 63 20.69 -16.77 13.34
CA GLU A 63 20.23 -15.48 12.84
C GLU A 63 21.18 -14.91 11.79
N ILE A 64 22.49 -15.07 12.00
CA ILE A 64 23.51 -14.64 11.03
C ILE A 64 23.41 -15.46 9.74
N ASP A 65 23.28 -16.78 9.84
CA ASP A 65 23.15 -17.66 8.68
C ASP A 65 21.89 -17.29 7.86
N LYS A 66 20.76 -17.01 8.51
CA LYS A 66 19.52 -16.53 7.86
C LYS A 66 19.69 -15.16 7.20
N LEU A 67 20.43 -14.24 7.83
CA LEU A 67 20.74 -12.93 7.23
C LEU A 67 21.62 -13.06 5.98
N VAL A 68 22.61 -13.95 6.02
CA VAL A 68 23.47 -14.24 4.86
C VAL A 68 22.64 -14.86 3.73
N GLU A 69 21.77 -15.82 4.05
CA GLU A 69 20.86 -16.41 3.07
C GLU A 69 19.93 -15.35 2.45
N LEU A 70 19.37 -14.45 3.27
CA LEU A 70 18.54 -13.35 2.81
C LEU A 70 19.34 -12.40 1.89
N GLY A 71 20.59 -12.08 2.23
CA GLY A 71 21.49 -11.27 1.41
C GLY A 71 21.78 -11.92 0.05
N ASN A 72 21.96 -13.22 0.02
CA ASN A 72 22.18 -13.98 -1.22
C ASN A 72 20.91 -14.06 -2.09
N ARG A 73 19.74 -14.21 -1.48
CA ARG A 73 18.45 -14.17 -2.19
C ARG A 73 18.09 -12.77 -2.71
N GLY A 74 18.61 -11.75 -2.06
CA GLY A 74 18.41 -10.34 -2.36
C GLY A 74 17.40 -9.65 -1.43
N PHE A 75 17.81 -8.48 -0.94
CA PHE A 75 16.94 -7.60 -0.17
C PHE A 75 15.98 -6.83 -1.10
N SER A 76 14.70 -6.84 -0.76
CA SER A 76 13.72 -5.97 -1.42
C SER A 76 13.76 -4.55 -0.85
N PRO A 77 13.33 -3.51 -1.61
CA PRO A 77 13.17 -2.15 -1.09
C PRO A 77 12.31 -2.09 0.16
N SER A 78 11.24 -2.90 0.23
CA SER A 78 10.37 -2.99 1.40
C SER A 78 11.09 -3.58 2.61
N ALA A 79 11.98 -4.56 2.43
CA ALA A 79 12.79 -5.11 3.52
C ALA A 79 13.75 -4.06 4.07
N LEU A 80 14.44 -3.31 3.20
CA LEU A 80 15.34 -2.24 3.59
C LEU A 80 14.61 -1.10 4.31
N ASN A 81 13.45 -0.70 3.81
CA ASN A 81 12.61 0.30 4.46
C ASN A 81 12.11 -0.17 5.84
N THR A 82 11.74 -1.45 5.96
CA THR A 82 11.33 -2.03 7.25
C THR A 82 12.48 -1.99 8.25
N TYR A 83 13.70 -2.36 7.83
CA TYR A 83 14.88 -2.28 8.67
C TYR A 83 15.15 -0.85 9.14
N ARG A 84 15.07 0.12 8.23
CA ARG A 84 15.30 1.55 8.53
C ARG A 84 14.26 2.13 9.50
N SER A 85 13.00 1.68 9.42
CA SER A 85 11.94 2.16 10.31
C SER A 85 11.95 1.45 11.65
N CYS A 86 12.20 0.15 11.71
CA CYS A 86 12.26 -0.64 12.93
C CYS A 86 13.01 -1.95 12.70
N SER A 87 14.22 -2.06 13.27
CA SER A 87 15.07 -3.25 13.17
C SER A 87 14.42 -4.50 13.79
N LEU A 88 13.61 -4.32 14.85
CA LEU A 88 12.88 -5.42 15.48
C LEU A 88 11.77 -5.96 14.56
N LYS A 89 11.02 -5.09 13.89
CA LYS A 89 10.01 -5.48 12.89
C LYS A 89 10.67 -6.23 11.72
N PHE A 90 11.84 -5.75 11.27
CA PHE A 90 12.61 -6.45 10.24
C PHE A 90 13.03 -7.85 10.70
N TYR A 91 13.55 -7.99 11.92
CA TYR A 91 13.92 -9.28 12.46
C TYR A 91 12.74 -10.25 12.46
N PHE A 92 11.63 -9.88 13.05
CA PHE A 92 10.45 -10.75 13.10
C PHE A 92 9.96 -11.17 11.73
N ARG A 93 9.86 -10.22 10.80
CA ARG A 93 9.28 -10.47 9.48
C ARG A 93 10.21 -11.27 8.55
N TYR A 94 11.50 -10.90 8.50
CA TYR A 94 12.43 -11.41 7.49
C TYR A 94 13.41 -12.45 8.00
N VAL A 95 13.76 -12.41 9.28
CA VAL A 95 14.71 -13.38 9.89
C VAL A 95 13.97 -14.47 10.63
N ALA A 96 13.05 -14.13 11.52
CA ALA A 96 12.24 -15.09 12.25
C ALA A 96 11.08 -15.68 11.42
N GLY A 97 10.70 -15.02 10.31
CA GLY A 97 9.69 -15.54 9.39
C GLY A 97 8.24 -15.40 9.87
N PHE A 98 7.97 -14.51 10.84
CA PHE A 98 6.60 -14.24 11.27
C PHE A 98 5.82 -13.54 10.15
N LYS A 99 4.65 -14.07 9.84
CA LYS A 99 3.70 -13.49 8.90
C LYS A 99 2.55 -12.87 9.68
N GLU A 100 2.19 -11.64 9.31
CA GLU A 100 0.93 -11.05 9.78
C GLU A 100 -0.23 -11.87 9.17
N GLU A 101 -1.21 -12.24 9.98
CA GLU A 101 -2.42 -12.90 9.46
C GLU A 101 -3.20 -11.88 8.62
N ASN A 102 -3.60 -12.31 7.43
CA ASN A 102 -4.50 -11.51 6.61
C ASN A 102 -5.90 -11.57 7.21
N ILE A 103 -6.29 -10.54 7.92
CA ILE A 103 -7.66 -10.36 8.37
C ILE A 103 -8.46 -9.99 7.13
N LEU A 104 -9.41 -10.85 6.75
CA LEU A 104 -10.35 -10.56 5.66
C LEU A 104 -11.22 -9.37 6.09
N ASN A 105 -10.92 -8.20 5.55
CA ASN A 105 -11.72 -7.01 5.76
C ASN A 105 -12.97 -7.06 4.88
N GLU A 106 -14.10 -6.65 5.43
CA GLU A 106 -15.35 -6.53 4.65
C GLU A 106 -15.31 -5.35 3.67
N ASP A 107 -14.51 -4.34 3.98
CA ASP A 107 -14.31 -3.15 3.16
C ASP A 107 -12.99 -3.26 2.36
N VAL A 108 -12.95 -2.59 1.23
CA VAL A 108 -11.73 -2.41 0.43
C VAL A 108 -10.70 -1.64 1.26
N ASP A 109 -9.66 -2.34 1.69
CA ASP A 109 -8.50 -1.72 2.33
C ASP A 109 -7.50 -1.16 1.30
N HIS A 110 -6.47 -0.48 1.79
CA HIS A 110 -5.44 0.12 0.93
C HIS A 110 -4.66 -0.91 0.10
N ALA A 111 -4.45 -2.11 0.63
CA ALA A 111 -3.73 -3.17 -0.07
C ALA A 111 -4.58 -3.73 -1.22
N THR A 112 -5.82 -4.09 -0.93
CA THR A 112 -6.82 -4.54 -1.91
C THR A 112 -7.03 -3.52 -3.03
N PHE A 113 -7.14 -2.23 -2.66
CA PHE A 113 -7.24 -1.13 -3.62
C PHE A 113 -6.03 -1.07 -4.54
N GLY A 114 -4.83 -1.12 -3.96
CA GLY A 114 -3.57 -1.11 -4.71
C GLY A 114 -3.49 -2.27 -5.70
N THR A 115 -3.69 -3.49 -5.21
CA THR A 115 -3.65 -4.71 -6.01
C THR A 115 -4.63 -4.63 -7.20
N ALA A 116 -5.89 -4.21 -6.97
CA ALA A 116 -6.87 -4.11 -8.05
C ALA A 116 -6.46 -3.11 -9.16
N VAL A 117 -5.83 -1.98 -8.79
CA VAL A 117 -5.32 -1.00 -9.78
C VAL A 117 -4.14 -1.57 -10.56
N HIS A 118 -3.16 -2.19 -9.87
CA HIS A 118 -1.97 -2.79 -10.49
C HIS A 118 -2.36 -3.91 -11.45
N ASP A 119 -3.16 -4.89 -11.00
CA ASP A 119 -3.60 -6.02 -11.82
C ASP A 119 -4.42 -5.56 -13.05
N THR A 120 -5.23 -4.50 -12.88
CA THR A 120 -5.97 -3.91 -14.00
C THR A 120 -5.02 -3.35 -15.05
N LEU A 121 -4.02 -2.57 -14.64
CA LEU A 121 -3.03 -2.00 -15.56
C LEU A 121 -2.20 -3.09 -16.22
N ASP A 122 -1.75 -4.08 -15.45
CA ASP A 122 -0.99 -5.22 -15.95
C ASP A 122 -1.76 -5.93 -17.08
N ASN A 123 -3.00 -6.33 -16.83
CA ASN A 123 -3.82 -7.03 -17.79
C ASN A 123 -4.12 -6.19 -19.05
N LEU A 124 -4.30 -4.87 -18.91
CA LEU A 124 -4.53 -4.00 -20.05
C LEU A 124 -3.30 -3.85 -20.95
N TYR A 125 -2.10 -3.78 -20.37
CA TYR A 125 -0.86 -3.64 -21.14
C TYR A 125 -0.30 -4.98 -21.62
N GLN A 126 -0.69 -6.11 -21.04
CA GLN A 126 -0.17 -7.44 -21.37
C GLN A 126 -0.18 -7.76 -22.88
N PRO A 127 -1.25 -7.45 -23.68
CA PRO A 127 -1.28 -7.73 -25.12
C PRO A 127 -0.31 -6.88 -25.95
N THR A 128 0.27 -5.83 -25.35
CA THR A 128 1.12 -4.86 -26.05
C THR A 128 2.61 -5.04 -25.77
N ILE A 129 2.99 -6.03 -24.97
CA ILE A 129 4.39 -6.33 -24.69
C ILE A 129 5.17 -6.55 -25.99
N GLY A 130 6.30 -5.87 -26.12
CA GLY A 130 7.18 -5.94 -27.30
C GLY A 130 6.70 -5.18 -28.53
N LYS A 131 5.51 -4.56 -28.49
CA LYS A 131 4.95 -3.76 -29.60
C LYS A 131 5.03 -2.27 -29.26
N VAL A 132 5.18 -1.44 -30.29
CA VAL A 132 5.04 0.01 -30.12
C VAL A 132 3.57 0.33 -29.89
N LEU A 133 3.27 1.02 -28.78
CA LEU A 133 1.91 1.45 -28.46
C LEU A 133 1.37 2.40 -29.54
N SER A 134 0.20 2.08 -30.06
CA SER A 134 -0.57 2.94 -30.95
C SER A 134 -1.67 3.70 -30.19
N VAL A 135 -2.21 4.73 -30.83
CA VAL A 135 -3.41 5.43 -30.32
C VAL A 135 -4.60 4.49 -30.21
N ASP A 136 -4.72 3.54 -31.14
CA ASP A 136 -5.83 2.57 -31.16
C ASP A 136 -5.71 1.56 -30.03
N ASP A 137 -4.51 1.08 -29.70
CA ASP A 137 -4.28 0.21 -28.55
C ASP A 137 -4.74 0.88 -27.26
N LEU A 138 -4.34 2.13 -27.04
CA LEU A 138 -4.70 2.89 -25.83
C LEU A 138 -6.19 3.23 -25.76
N ASN A 139 -6.84 3.50 -26.91
CA ASN A 139 -8.29 3.69 -26.95
C ASN A 139 -9.02 2.37 -26.65
N LEU A 140 -8.52 1.24 -27.15
CA LEU A 140 -9.08 -0.09 -26.83
C LEU A 140 -8.97 -0.36 -25.31
N MET A 141 -7.79 -0.15 -24.73
CA MET A 141 -7.59 -0.29 -23.26
C MET A 141 -8.59 0.58 -22.47
N ARG A 142 -8.84 1.81 -22.92
CA ARG A 142 -9.80 2.70 -22.27
C ARG A 142 -11.24 2.17 -22.33
N THR A 143 -11.63 1.49 -23.39
CA THR A 143 -12.94 0.85 -23.48
C THR A 143 -13.06 -0.39 -22.60
N GLN A 144 -11.97 -1.12 -22.42
CA GLN A 144 -11.91 -2.34 -21.61
C GLN A 144 -11.69 -2.08 -20.13
N MET A 145 -11.20 -0.90 -19.76
CA MET A 145 -10.74 -0.53 -18.42
C MET A 145 -11.79 -0.82 -17.33
N GLU A 146 -13.05 -0.44 -17.54
CA GLU A 146 -14.09 -0.59 -16.51
C GLU A 146 -14.44 -2.06 -16.27
N ALA A 147 -14.52 -2.85 -17.34
CA ALA A 147 -14.80 -4.28 -17.24
C ALA A 147 -13.66 -5.01 -16.51
N GLU A 148 -12.41 -4.68 -16.85
CA GLU A 148 -11.25 -5.27 -16.23
C GLU A 148 -11.14 -4.87 -14.76
N LEU A 149 -11.30 -3.60 -14.43
CA LEU A 149 -11.27 -3.11 -13.04
C LEU A 149 -12.37 -3.78 -12.20
N THR A 150 -13.58 -3.92 -12.74
CA THR A 150 -14.67 -4.62 -12.06
C THR A 150 -14.30 -6.08 -11.78
N ARG A 151 -13.65 -6.74 -12.73
CA ARG A 151 -13.18 -8.12 -12.58
C ARG A 151 -12.15 -8.23 -11.45
N GLN A 152 -11.17 -7.33 -11.38
CA GLN A 152 -10.13 -7.34 -10.35
C GLN A 152 -10.71 -7.07 -8.96
N PHE A 153 -11.61 -6.12 -8.84
CA PHE A 153 -12.30 -5.89 -7.57
C PHE A 153 -13.16 -7.09 -7.14
N ALA A 154 -13.82 -7.78 -8.07
CA ALA A 154 -14.65 -8.95 -7.76
C ALA A 154 -13.84 -10.16 -7.23
N VAL A 155 -12.55 -10.25 -7.54
CA VAL A 155 -11.64 -11.25 -6.96
C VAL A 155 -11.36 -10.95 -5.48
N GLN A 156 -11.31 -9.68 -5.11
CA GLN A 156 -10.89 -9.23 -3.78
C GLN A 156 -12.06 -9.01 -2.82
N VAL A 157 -13.21 -8.58 -3.34
CA VAL A 157 -14.39 -8.20 -2.56
C VAL A 157 -15.63 -8.79 -3.20
N SER A 158 -16.59 -9.25 -2.38
CA SER A 158 -17.87 -9.74 -2.89
C SER A 158 -18.53 -8.70 -3.82
N SER A 159 -18.89 -9.11 -5.02
CA SER A 159 -19.46 -8.24 -6.07
C SER A 159 -20.73 -7.49 -5.61
N SER A 160 -21.49 -8.06 -4.67
CA SER A 160 -22.68 -7.40 -4.10
C SER A 160 -22.35 -6.18 -3.23
N LYS A 161 -21.11 -6.07 -2.72
CA LYS A 161 -20.66 -4.97 -1.87
C LYS A 161 -19.94 -3.86 -2.64
N LEU A 162 -19.57 -4.08 -3.92
CA LEU A 162 -18.82 -3.09 -4.72
C LEU A 162 -19.62 -1.81 -4.99
N ASN A 163 -20.94 -1.90 -5.12
CA ASN A 163 -21.79 -0.78 -5.49
C ASN A 163 -22.33 0.02 -4.30
N GLN A 164 -21.74 -0.14 -3.10
CA GLN A 164 -22.27 0.47 -1.89
C GLN A 164 -21.16 1.10 -1.03
N GLY A 165 -21.49 2.23 -0.40
CA GLY A 165 -20.69 2.86 0.63
C GLY A 165 -19.25 3.17 0.22
N LYS A 166 -18.30 2.82 1.06
CA LYS A 166 -16.86 3.07 0.87
C LYS A 166 -16.29 2.31 -0.33
N ASN A 167 -16.82 1.13 -0.63
CA ASN A 167 -16.33 0.30 -1.73
C ASN A 167 -16.63 0.94 -3.10
N LEU A 168 -17.81 1.54 -3.26
CA LEU A 168 -18.15 2.32 -4.47
C LEU A 168 -17.19 3.50 -4.64
N LEU A 169 -16.91 4.23 -3.56
CA LEU A 169 -15.97 5.34 -3.61
C LEU A 169 -14.56 4.86 -4.00
N ALA A 170 -14.08 3.77 -3.41
CA ALA A 170 -12.79 3.17 -3.73
C ALA A 170 -12.73 2.76 -5.22
N TYR A 171 -13.78 2.14 -5.74
CA TYR A 171 -13.88 1.77 -7.15
C TYR A 171 -13.80 2.99 -8.09
N GLU A 172 -14.54 4.06 -7.82
CA GLU A 172 -14.53 5.28 -8.65
C GLU A 172 -13.16 6.00 -8.61
N VAL A 173 -12.49 5.97 -7.46
CA VAL A 173 -11.13 6.50 -7.32
C VAL A 173 -10.14 5.63 -8.13
N ALA A 174 -10.23 4.31 -8.03
CA ALA A 174 -9.39 3.39 -8.80
C ALA A 174 -9.56 3.58 -10.31
N LYS A 175 -10.80 3.71 -10.78
CA LYS A 175 -11.13 4.02 -12.17
C LYS A 175 -10.46 5.32 -12.63
N THR A 176 -10.45 6.33 -11.77
CA THR A 176 -9.78 7.60 -12.06
C THR A 176 -8.26 7.43 -12.18
N TYR A 177 -7.65 6.58 -11.35
CA TYR A 177 -6.21 6.31 -11.38
C TYR A 177 -5.81 5.58 -12.65
N VAL A 178 -6.48 4.47 -12.98
CA VAL A 178 -6.22 3.73 -14.22
C VAL A 178 -6.39 4.63 -15.44
N LYS A 179 -7.48 5.41 -15.49
CA LYS A 179 -7.72 6.37 -16.58
C LYS A 179 -6.59 7.37 -16.72
N ARG A 180 -6.06 7.92 -15.63
CA ARG A 180 -4.96 8.89 -15.68
C ARG A 180 -3.69 8.31 -16.27
N VAL A 181 -3.36 7.05 -15.96
CA VAL A 181 -2.21 6.36 -16.56
C VAL A 181 -2.39 6.21 -18.07
N LEU A 182 -3.54 5.72 -18.52
CA LEU A 182 -3.85 5.55 -19.95
C LEU A 182 -3.88 6.91 -20.68
N ASP A 183 -4.46 7.95 -20.09
CA ASP A 183 -4.49 9.30 -20.65
C ASP A 183 -3.09 9.91 -20.75
N HIS A 184 -2.22 9.63 -19.78
CA HIS A 184 -0.82 10.07 -19.83
C HIS A 184 -0.08 9.46 -21.00
N ASP A 185 -0.14 8.13 -21.16
CA ASP A 185 0.52 7.45 -22.26
C ASP A 185 -0.08 7.85 -23.61
N LEU A 186 -1.40 8.03 -23.70
CA LEU A 186 -2.07 8.53 -24.90
C LEU A 186 -1.55 9.92 -25.30
N LYS A 187 -1.34 10.82 -24.35
CA LYS A 187 -0.73 12.14 -24.61
C LYS A 187 0.69 12.01 -25.15
N MET A 188 1.50 11.11 -24.58
CA MET A 188 2.85 10.86 -25.05
C MET A 188 2.89 10.33 -26.47
N VAL A 189 2.04 9.33 -26.79
CA VAL A 189 1.96 8.74 -28.12
C VAL A 189 1.46 9.76 -29.15
N LYS A 190 0.44 10.55 -28.82
CA LYS A 190 -0.05 11.66 -29.68
C LYS A 190 1.00 12.76 -29.90
N ALA A 191 1.90 12.95 -28.94
CA ALA A 191 3.04 13.87 -29.10
C ALA A 191 4.21 13.26 -29.91
N GLY A 192 4.01 12.08 -30.52
CA GLY A 192 5.00 11.42 -31.35
C GLY A 192 6.04 10.58 -30.61
N LYS A 193 5.88 10.38 -29.28
CA LYS A 193 6.77 9.48 -28.55
C LYS A 193 6.39 8.03 -28.81
N LEU A 194 7.36 7.23 -29.23
CA LEU A 194 7.17 5.78 -29.37
C LEU A 194 7.47 5.11 -28.05
N ILE A 195 6.48 4.42 -27.51
CA ILE A 195 6.56 3.69 -26.24
C ILE A 195 6.41 2.21 -26.56
N THR A 196 7.37 1.41 -26.15
CA THR A 196 7.31 -0.05 -26.28
C THR A 196 7.36 -0.68 -24.89
N PRO A 197 6.25 -1.19 -24.35
CA PRO A 197 6.27 -1.98 -23.11
C PRO A 197 7.15 -3.21 -23.33
N LYS A 198 8.18 -3.39 -22.53
CA LYS A 198 9.12 -4.51 -22.62
C LYS A 198 8.79 -5.60 -21.63
N GLN A 199 8.37 -5.19 -20.43
CA GLN A 199 8.12 -6.12 -19.34
C GLN A 199 7.08 -5.52 -18.38
N LEU A 200 6.20 -6.37 -17.89
CA LEU A 200 5.28 -6.12 -16.79
C LEU A 200 5.72 -6.98 -15.62
N GLU A 201 5.52 -6.50 -14.38
CA GLU A 201 5.97 -7.16 -13.16
C GLU A 201 7.45 -7.61 -13.26
N GLY A 202 8.28 -6.70 -13.81
CA GLY A 202 9.67 -6.98 -14.16
C GLY A 202 10.58 -7.08 -12.94
N GLU A 203 11.21 -8.26 -12.74
CA GLU A 203 12.22 -8.40 -11.69
C GLU A 203 13.50 -7.65 -12.10
N LEU A 204 13.90 -6.70 -11.26
CA LEU A 204 15.16 -5.98 -11.35
C LEU A 204 16.07 -6.42 -10.21
N SER A 205 17.35 -6.63 -10.50
CA SER A 205 18.33 -6.94 -9.45
C SER A 205 19.69 -6.31 -9.74
N ALA A 206 20.38 -5.97 -8.67
CA ALA A 206 21.74 -5.48 -8.69
C ALA A 206 22.56 -6.11 -7.56
N GLU A 207 23.84 -6.34 -7.80
CA GLU A 207 24.76 -6.74 -6.75
C GLU A 207 25.56 -5.53 -6.28
N LEU A 208 25.66 -5.40 -4.97
CA LEU A 208 26.45 -4.36 -4.31
C LEU A 208 27.54 -5.03 -3.50
N GLU A 209 28.72 -4.46 -3.55
CA GLU A 209 29.82 -4.80 -2.66
C GLU A 209 29.79 -3.84 -1.46
N VAL A 210 29.63 -4.40 -0.25
CA VAL A 210 29.52 -3.64 1.00
C VAL A 210 30.70 -3.98 1.86
N GLU A 211 31.52 -3.00 2.19
CA GLU A 211 32.67 -3.13 3.08
C GLU A 211 32.23 -2.94 4.53
N SER A 212 32.65 -3.84 5.39
CA SER A 212 32.47 -3.72 6.84
C SER A 212 33.75 -4.09 7.55
N GLY A 213 34.50 -3.10 7.97
CA GLY A 213 35.86 -3.28 8.51
C GLY A 213 36.80 -3.86 7.44
N ALA A 214 37.45 -5.00 7.75
CA ALA A 214 38.35 -5.68 6.81
C ALA A 214 37.66 -6.71 5.91
N THR A 215 36.33 -6.84 6.00
CA THR A 215 35.56 -7.85 5.26
C THR A 215 34.65 -7.18 4.23
N SER A 216 34.69 -7.67 2.98
CA SER A 216 33.75 -7.28 1.94
C SER A 216 32.67 -8.35 1.80
N TYR A 217 31.41 -7.89 1.69
CA TYR A 217 30.24 -8.73 1.48
C TYR A 217 29.57 -8.36 0.16
N ARG A 218 29.27 -9.37 -0.65
CA ARG A 218 28.45 -9.18 -1.84
C ARG A 218 26.99 -9.35 -1.45
N VAL A 219 26.20 -8.32 -1.68
CA VAL A 219 24.78 -8.26 -1.30
C VAL A 219 23.95 -8.03 -2.55
N LYS A 220 22.96 -8.89 -2.78
CA LYS A 220 22.00 -8.71 -3.85
C LYS A 220 20.85 -7.83 -3.38
N ILE A 221 20.49 -6.85 -4.19
CA ILE A 221 19.25 -6.07 -4.05
C ILE A 221 18.34 -6.44 -5.21
N LYS A 222 17.08 -6.65 -4.93
CA LYS A 222 16.09 -7.00 -5.95
C LYS A 222 14.78 -6.27 -5.71
N GLY A 223 14.08 -5.93 -6.77
CA GLY A 223 12.75 -5.33 -6.74
C GLY A 223 11.94 -5.75 -7.95
N ILE A 224 10.66 -5.48 -7.90
CA ILE A 224 9.76 -5.67 -9.02
C ILE A 224 9.35 -4.28 -9.48
N ALA A 225 9.47 -4.02 -10.78
CA ALA A 225 8.93 -2.83 -11.42
C ALA A 225 7.59 -3.20 -12.06
N ASP A 226 6.56 -2.42 -11.82
CA ASP A 226 5.23 -2.72 -12.37
C ASP A 226 5.26 -2.73 -13.91
N ARG A 227 6.01 -1.80 -14.52
CA ARG A 227 6.18 -1.78 -15.97
C ARG A 227 7.55 -1.21 -16.36
N ILE A 228 8.17 -1.82 -17.39
CA ILE A 228 9.40 -1.34 -18.00
C ILE A 228 9.12 -1.07 -19.48
N ASP A 229 9.35 0.16 -19.92
CA ASP A 229 9.18 0.57 -21.30
C ASP A 229 10.51 0.97 -21.92
N GLN A 230 10.60 0.83 -23.25
CA GLN A 230 11.64 1.43 -24.05
C GLN A 230 11.05 2.56 -24.91
N LEU A 231 11.67 3.72 -24.87
CA LEU A 231 11.31 4.85 -25.70
C LEU A 231 12.11 4.84 -27.02
N SER A 232 11.68 5.65 -28.01
CA SER A 232 12.30 5.76 -29.32
C SER A 232 13.76 6.23 -29.31
N ASP A 233 14.16 6.97 -28.29
CA ASP A 233 15.54 7.46 -28.11
C ASP A 233 16.45 6.43 -27.41
N GLY A 234 15.96 5.22 -27.16
CA GLY A 234 16.65 4.17 -26.42
C GLY A 234 16.54 4.27 -24.92
N THR A 235 15.92 5.33 -24.39
CA THR A 235 15.69 5.50 -22.94
C THR A 235 14.82 4.38 -22.39
N VAL A 236 15.22 3.80 -21.25
CA VAL A 236 14.42 2.85 -20.49
C VAL A 236 13.63 3.60 -19.43
N ARG A 237 12.32 3.42 -19.42
CA ARG A 237 11.41 3.99 -18.42
C ARG A 237 10.97 2.88 -17.48
N VAL A 238 11.33 3.00 -16.19
CA VAL A 238 10.87 2.11 -15.14
C VAL A 238 9.71 2.77 -14.41
N ILE A 239 8.60 2.09 -14.31
CA ILE A 239 7.35 2.61 -13.75
C ILE A 239 6.96 1.76 -12.55
N ASP A 240 6.55 2.44 -11.49
CA ASP A 240 6.01 1.89 -10.27
C ASP A 240 4.74 2.69 -9.93
N TYR A 241 3.59 2.02 -9.90
CA TYR A 241 2.30 2.66 -9.66
C TYR A 241 2.06 2.82 -8.16
N LYS A 242 1.92 4.06 -7.70
CA LYS A 242 1.65 4.35 -6.30
C LYS A 242 0.24 4.86 -6.11
N THR A 243 -0.56 4.08 -5.39
CA THR A 243 -1.97 4.40 -5.08
C THR A 243 -2.12 5.15 -3.75
N GLY A 244 -1.09 5.18 -2.91
CA GLY A 244 -1.04 5.89 -1.65
C GLY A 244 -0.42 7.29 -1.75
N SER A 245 -0.28 7.96 -0.59
CA SER A 245 0.45 9.22 -0.50
C SER A 245 1.95 8.98 -0.73
N PHE A 246 2.56 9.85 -1.52
CA PHE A 246 3.98 9.75 -1.81
C PHE A 246 4.64 11.12 -1.59
N ASP A 247 5.81 11.12 -0.95
CA ASP A 247 6.58 12.34 -0.71
C ASP A 247 7.45 12.65 -1.93
N LYS A 248 7.18 13.80 -2.57
CA LYS A 248 7.93 14.29 -3.74
C LYS A 248 9.38 14.70 -3.42
N THR A 249 9.72 14.86 -2.14
CA THR A 249 11.07 15.29 -1.73
C THR A 249 12.12 14.18 -1.85
N THR A 250 11.68 12.94 -2.10
CA THR A 250 12.56 11.76 -2.17
C THR A 250 13.08 11.48 -3.59
N ILE A 251 12.81 12.33 -4.58
CA ILE A 251 13.29 12.12 -5.94
C ILE A 251 14.78 12.53 -6.00
N VAL A 252 15.66 11.53 -5.96
CA VAL A 252 17.08 11.70 -6.27
C VAL A 252 17.22 11.71 -7.80
N LYS A 253 17.56 12.86 -8.38
CA LYS A 253 18.01 12.90 -9.78
C LYS A 253 19.47 12.45 -9.78
N THR A 254 19.73 11.26 -10.30
CA THR A 254 21.09 10.87 -10.71
C THR A 254 21.32 11.45 -12.11
N GLU A 255 22.33 12.29 -12.24
CA GLU A 255 22.86 12.74 -13.54
C GLU A 255 23.55 11.60 -14.28
#